data_f64d8420946827e3f32093c1815337e1
#
_entry.id   f64d8420946827e3f32093c1815337e1
#
_cell.length_a   1.000
_cell.length_b   1.000
_cell.length_c   1.000
_cell.angle_alpha   90.00
_cell.angle_beta   90.00
_cell.angle_gamma   90.00
#
_symmetry.space_group_name_H-M   'P 1'
#
loop_
_entity.id
_entity.type
_entity.pdbx_description
1 polymer ?
#
loop_
_entity_poly.entity_id
_entity_poly.type
_entity_poly.pdbx_seq_one_letter_code
_entity_poly.pdbx_strand_id
1 'polypeptide(L)'
;MKKTFKNLTLVMCLVLTATAFTGCGAKENTGSEKSTEKSTDKIVIGLSMNTQSNPFFVDVKDGVQKAADDNGVTLIVTDAQNSSATQVSDVENLLQKGVDAIIIDPTDSDAIVAAIEECNDAGIPVITMDRKATGGDVASHIGYNAIKSGTIAGNYLIDSFKENKEVNVVEIQGIMGTNVAQERSKGFNDTIATASNLKKVATQAAGFDRAKAMSVMENILQANPKIDAVYAANDEMGLGAIEAISAAGRLEEITVISCDAIDPAMQKIKDGELEATIAEPPFFLGKKGLNITLDVLNKKTVEEVIQLDNQLVTKENVDSIKTRD
;
A
#
# COMPACT_ATOMS: atom_id res chain seq x y z
N MET A 1 40.83 -20.40 -51.80
CA MET A 1 41.29 -19.28 -52.65
C MET A 1 41.43 -18.08 -51.74
N LYS A 2 42.56 -17.81 -51.20
CA LYS A 2 43.70 -16.91 -51.50
C LYS A 2 43.29 -15.55 -52.06
N LYS A 3 43.54 -14.48 -51.23
CA LYS A 3 44.37 -13.27 -51.45
C LYS A 3 43.98 -12.20 -50.41
N THR A 4 44.75 -11.87 -49.45
CA THR A 4 46.07 -11.20 -49.25
C THR A 4 46.11 -9.68 -49.57
N PHE A 5 46.58 -8.93 -48.51
CA PHE A 5 47.43 -7.71 -48.51
C PHE A 5 46.77 -6.36 -48.87
N LYS A 6 47.00 -5.24 -48.13
CA LYS A 6 48.29 -4.61 -47.82
C LYS A 6 48.13 -3.52 -46.76
N ASN A 7 49.15 -3.42 -45.93
CA ASN A 7 49.54 -2.28 -45.04
C ASN A 7 49.85 -0.99 -45.84
N LEU A 8 49.66 0.14 -45.18
CA LEU A 8 50.59 1.29 -45.42
C LEU A 8 50.68 2.12 -44.13
N THR A 9 51.94 2.23 -43.71
CA THR A 9 52.52 2.96 -42.59
C THR A 9 53.02 4.37 -43.07
N LEU A 10 53.28 5.25 -42.05
CA LEU A 10 54.22 6.40 -42.12
C LEU A 10 53.53 7.78 -42.29
N VAL A 11 53.85 8.90 -41.61
CA VAL A 11 55.01 9.44 -40.91
C VAL A 11 54.54 10.70 -40.17
N MET A 12 54.76 10.87 -38.93
CA MET A 12 55.60 11.76 -38.13
C MET A 12 55.88 13.18 -38.74
N CYS A 13 55.41 14.22 -38.01
CA CYS A 13 56.17 15.51 -37.94
C CYS A 13 55.90 16.23 -36.62
N LEU A 14 56.98 16.38 -35.88
CA LEU A 14 57.14 17.15 -34.64
C LEU A 14 57.41 18.61 -35.05
N VAL A 15 56.78 19.60 -34.44
CA VAL A 15 57.27 20.95 -34.33
C VAL A 15 57.03 21.52 -32.95
N LEU A 16 58.14 21.62 -32.20
CA LEU A 16 58.25 22.45 -30.99
C LEU A 16 58.42 23.93 -31.42
N THR A 17 57.69 24.82 -30.75
CA THR A 17 58.17 26.21 -30.56
C THR A 17 57.75 26.66 -29.14
N ALA A 18 58.80 26.82 -28.33
CA ALA A 18 58.76 27.50 -27.05
C ALA A 18 58.93 29.01 -27.26
N THR A 19 58.08 29.80 -26.59
CA THR A 19 58.44 31.22 -26.32
C THR A 19 58.02 31.51 -24.86
N ALA A 20 59.04 31.73 -24.06
CA ALA A 20 58.96 32.29 -22.71
C ALA A 20 58.73 33.79 -22.78
N PHE A 21 57.82 34.33 -21.99
CA PHE A 21 57.90 35.73 -21.55
C PHE A 21 57.61 35.79 -20.05
N THR A 22 58.64 36.24 -19.34
CA THR A 22 58.67 36.60 -17.93
C THR A 22 57.97 37.94 -17.73
N GLY A 23 57.09 38.01 -16.72
CA GLY A 23 56.53 39.27 -16.23
C GLY A 23 56.12 39.11 -14.77
N CYS A 24 57.00 39.56 -13.84
CA CYS A 24 56.72 39.72 -12.45
C CYS A 24 55.68 40.83 -12.20
N GLY A 25 54.70 40.59 -11.33
CA GLY A 25 53.81 41.58 -10.77
C GLY A 25 53.08 40.98 -9.60
N ALA A 26 53.61 41.23 -8.40
CA ALA A 26 52.96 40.88 -7.11
C ALA A 26 51.77 41.80 -6.87
N LYS A 27 50.59 41.23 -6.51
CA LYS A 27 49.68 41.81 -5.55
C LYS A 27 48.67 40.78 -4.99
N GLU A 28 48.76 40.62 -3.70
CA GLU A 28 47.77 40.34 -2.68
C GLU A 28 46.51 39.54 -3.03
N ASN A 29 46.53 38.40 -2.47
CA ASN A 29 45.60 37.65 -1.65
C ASN A 29 44.23 38.31 -1.39
N THR A 30 43.18 37.81 -2.04
CA THR A 30 41.87 37.72 -1.46
C THR A 30 41.36 36.34 -1.75
N GLY A 31 41.35 35.51 -0.68
CA GLY A 31 40.74 34.15 -0.72
C GLY A 31 39.27 34.27 -1.08
N SER A 32 38.93 33.95 -2.27
CA SER A 32 37.56 33.54 -2.62
C SER A 32 37.47 32.06 -2.25
N GLU A 33 37.01 31.79 -1.04
CA GLU A 33 36.42 30.50 -0.73
C GLU A 33 35.33 30.27 -1.76
N LYS A 34 35.64 29.45 -2.74
CA LYS A 34 34.64 28.82 -3.59
C LYS A 34 33.84 27.95 -2.67
N SER A 35 32.76 28.53 -2.06
CA SER A 35 31.70 27.75 -1.48
C SER A 35 31.26 26.82 -2.62
N THR A 36 31.63 25.56 -2.54
CA THR A 36 30.94 24.49 -3.22
C THR A 36 29.51 24.55 -2.68
N GLU A 37 28.64 25.26 -3.40
CA GLU A 37 27.22 25.03 -3.27
C GLU A 37 27.07 23.51 -3.52
N LYS A 38 26.81 22.80 -2.42
CA LYS A 38 26.33 21.44 -2.47
C LYS A 38 25.07 21.53 -3.32
N SER A 39 25.12 21.03 -4.56
CA SER A 39 23.94 20.77 -5.34
C SER A 39 23.05 19.97 -4.40
N THR A 40 21.92 20.52 -4.00
CA THR A 40 20.90 19.79 -3.26
C THR A 40 20.36 18.79 -4.26
N ASP A 41 21.00 17.63 -4.35
CA ASP A 41 20.47 16.52 -5.13
C ASP A 41 19.07 16.26 -4.58
N LYS A 42 18.08 16.38 -5.45
CA LYS A 42 16.68 16.24 -5.10
C LYS A 42 16.47 14.82 -4.60
N ILE A 43 15.91 14.66 -3.39
CA ILE A 43 15.60 13.34 -2.84
C ILE A 43 14.69 12.59 -3.81
N VAL A 44 15.04 11.34 -4.11
CA VAL A 44 14.29 10.44 -4.99
C VAL A 44 13.80 9.26 -4.17
N ILE A 45 12.48 9.07 -4.09
CA ILE A 45 11.86 7.97 -3.35
C ILE A 45 11.16 7.04 -4.32
N GLY A 46 11.42 5.74 -4.19
CA GLY A 46 10.69 4.68 -4.87
C GLY A 46 9.40 4.35 -4.11
N LEU A 47 8.28 4.18 -4.81
CA LEU A 47 7.04 3.66 -4.28
C LEU A 47 6.65 2.41 -5.06
N SER A 48 6.80 1.25 -4.42
CA SER A 48 6.38 -0.05 -4.98
C SER A 48 5.00 -0.42 -4.47
N MET A 49 4.00 -0.24 -5.35
CA MET A 49 2.60 -0.53 -5.04
C MET A 49 2.27 -1.98 -5.40
N ASN A 50 1.47 -2.63 -4.55
CA ASN A 50 0.92 -3.96 -4.84
C ASN A 50 0.01 -3.93 -6.08
N THR A 51 -0.86 -2.92 -6.18
CA THR A 51 -1.75 -2.70 -7.34
C THR A 51 -2.28 -1.27 -7.34
N GLN A 52 -2.64 -0.77 -8.51
CA GLN A 52 -3.41 0.47 -8.69
C GLN A 52 -4.82 0.19 -9.24
N SER A 53 -5.24 -1.07 -9.32
CA SER A 53 -6.61 -1.44 -9.75
C SER A 53 -7.66 -1.29 -8.65
N ASN A 54 -7.25 -1.20 -7.37
CA ASN A 54 -8.13 -0.97 -6.24
C ASN A 54 -8.11 0.52 -5.84
N PRO A 55 -9.26 1.20 -5.71
CA PRO A 55 -9.36 2.61 -5.31
C PRO A 55 -8.61 2.96 -4.02
N PHE A 56 -8.60 2.06 -3.03
CA PHE A 56 -7.83 2.24 -1.79
C PHE A 56 -6.36 2.58 -2.09
N PHE A 57 -5.70 1.79 -2.93
CA PHE A 57 -4.29 2.00 -3.24
C PHE A 57 -4.03 3.17 -4.20
N VAL A 58 -5.02 3.55 -5.01
CA VAL A 58 -4.95 4.81 -5.77
C VAL A 58 -4.90 6.00 -4.79
N ASP A 59 -5.74 6.00 -3.77
CA ASP A 59 -5.77 7.05 -2.76
C ASP A 59 -4.50 7.05 -1.87
N VAL A 60 -3.97 5.89 -1.53
CA VAL A 60 -2.65 5.78 -0.86
C VAL A 60 -1.57 6.46 -1.69
N LYS A 61 -1.46 6.10 -2.98
CA LYS A 61 -0.50 6.72 -3.91
C LYS A 61 -0.70 8.24 -3.99
N ASP A 62 -1.93 8.71 -4.09
CA ASP A 62 -2.23 10.14 -4.15
C ASP A 62 -1.77 10.86 -2.87
N GLY A 63 -1.92 10.23 -1.71
CA GLY A 63 -1.41 10.73 -0.44
C GLY A 63 0.12 10.82 -0.42
N VAL A 64 0.81 9.77 -0.91
CA VAL A 64 2.28 9.78 -1.05
C VAL A 64 2.71 10.87 -2.01
N GLN A 65 2.06 10.99 -3.19
CA GLN A 65 2.38 12.02 -4.19
C GLN A 65 2.19 13.44 -3.64
N LYS A 66 1.07 13.67 -2.95
CA LYS A 66 0.81 14.98 -2.31
C LYS A 66 1.92 15.36 -1.32
N ALA A 67 2.33 14.43 -0.48
CA ALA A 67 3.41 14.67 0.47
C ALA A 67 4.78 14.83 -0.24
N ALA A 68 5.01 14.14 -1.36
CA ALA A 68 6.21 14.30 -2.18
C ALA A 68 6.27 15.70 -2.80
N ASP A 69 5.17 16.18 -3.35
CA ASP A 69 5.06 17.52 -3.93
C ASP A 69 5.30 18.61 -2.88
N ASP A 70 4.67 18.48 -1.70
CA ASP A 70 4.81 19.42 -0.58
C ASP A 70 6.26 19.53 -0.07
N ASN A 71 7.05 18.46 -0.20
CA ASN A 71 8.44 18.40 0.27
C ASN A 71 9.48 18.50 -0.85
N GLY A 72 9.07 18.71 -2.11
CA GLY A 72 9.99 18.82 -3.24
C GLY A 72 10.73 17.52 -3.59
N VAL A 73 10.17 16.34 -3.24
CA VAL A 73 10.70 15.00 -3.50
C VAL A 73 10.34 14.54 -4.91
N THR A 74 11.25 13.80 -5.56
CA THR A 74 10.90 13.07 -6.78
C THR A 74 10.38 11.69 -6.41
N LEU A 75 9.15 11.37 -6.82
CA LEU A 75 8.55 10.06 -6.60
C LEU A 75 8.64 9.21 -7.87
N ILE A 76 9.10 7.96 -7.75
CA ILE A 76 9.06 6.96 -8.82
C ILE A 76 8.12 5.84 -8.38
N VAL A 77 6.99 5.71 -9.07
CA VAL A 77 5.95 4.74 -8.72
C VAL A 77 6.03 3.53 -9.65
N THR A 78 5.89 2.34 -9.08
CA THR A 78 5.69 1.07 -9.80
C THR A 78 4.39 0.42 -9.39
N ASP A 79 3.84 -0.44 -10.24
CA ASP A 79 2.56 -1.15 -10.05
C ASP A 79 2.76 -2.64 -10.33
N ALA A 80 2.78 -3.43 -9.27
CA ALA A 80 2.99 -4.87 -9.36
C ALA A 80 1.79 -5.65 -9.91
N GLN A 81 0.62 -5.01 -10.06
CA GLN A 81 -0.62 -5.62 -10.56
C GLN A 81 -0.99 -6.93 -9.83
N ASN A 82 -0.80 -6.94 -8.51
CA ASN A 82 -0.98 -8.10 -7.62
C ASN A 82 -0.06 -9.31 -7.96
N SER A 83 1.06 -9.08 -8.63
CA SER A 83 2.07 -10.10 -8.94
C SER A 83 3.31 -9.91 -8.07
N SER A 84 3.59 -10.85 -7.16
CA SER A 84 4.78 -10.80 -6.31
C SER A 84 6.08 -10.84 -7.13
N ALA A 85 6.12 -11.60 -8.23
CA ALA A 85 7.28 -11.64 -9.10
C ALA A 85 7.53 -10.29 -9.80
N THR A 86 6.45 -9.61 -10.22
CA THR A 86 6.56 -8.26 -10.79
C THR A 86 7.05 -7.28 -9.72
N GLN A 87 6.55 -7.38 -8.49
CA GLN A 87 6.95 -6.49 -7.41
C GLN A 87 8.43 -6.60 -7.06
N VAL A 88 8.97 -7.83 -7.01
CA VAL A 88 10.43 -8.04 -6.81
C VAL A 88 11.22 -7.34 -7.91
N SER A 89 10.88 -7.59 -9.18
CA SER A 89 11.56 -6.92 -10.31
C SER A 89 11.41 -5.40 -10.30
N ASP A 90 10.27 -4.90 -9.83
CA ASP A 90 10.03 -3.46 -9.67
C ASP A 90 10.96 -2.84 -8.62
N VAL A 91 11.17 -3.50 -7.49
CA VAL A 91 12.11 -3.06 -6.44
C VAL A 91 13.53 -3.06 -6.96
N GLU A 92 13.97 -4.12 -7.66
CA GLU A 92 15.29 -4.17 -8.33
C GLU A 92 15.48 -2.99 -9.30
N ASN A 93 14.45 -2.68 -10.08
CA ASN A 93 14.47 -1.55 -11.02
C ASN A 93 14.56 -0.19 -10.29
N LEU A 94 13.90 -0.03 -9.15
CA LEU A 94 13.99 1.17 -8.33
C LEU A 94 15.40 1.35 -7.76
N LEU A 95 16.03 0.27 -7.28
CA LEU A 95 17.43 0.27 -6.83
C LEU A 95 18.39 0.72 -7.95
N GLN A 96 18.22 0.16 -9.17
CA GLN A 96 19.03 0.55 -10.33
C GLN A 96 18.87 2.02 -10.73
N LYS A 97 17.72 2.64 -10.43
CA LYS A 97 17.47 4.07 -10.66
C LYS A 97 18.11 4.96 -9.60
N GLY A 98 18.71 4.40 -8.56
CA GLY A 98 19.43 5.14 -7.52
C GLY A 98 18.50 5.95 -6.62
N VAL A 99 17.41 5.34 -6.16
CA VAL A 99 16.51 5.97 -5.18
C VAL A 99 17.19 6.06 -3.80
N ASP A 100 16.83 7.07 -3.02
CA ASP A 100 17.36 7.28 -1.66
C ASP A 100 16.65 6.43 -0.60
N ALA A 101 15.41 6.05 -0.84
CA ALA A 101 14.60 5.16 0.00
C ALA A 101 13.50 4.49 -0.84
N ILE A 102 12.95 3.39 -0.32
CA ILE A 102 11.81 2.72 -0.97
C ILE A 102 10.68 2.55 0.04
N ILE A 103 9.47 2.95 -0.37
CA ILE A 103 8.21 2.63 0.30
C ILE A 103 7.61 1.43 -0.43
N ILE A 104 7.27 0.38 0.30
CA ILE A 104 6.71 -0.85 -0.26
C ILE A 104 5.35 -1.13 0.38
N ASP A 105 4.34 -1.38 -0.45
CA ASP A 105 3.10 -2.01 -0.05
C ASP A 105 3.10 -3.45 -0.61
N PRO A 106 3.38 -4.48 0.22
CA PRO A 106 3.59 -5.84 -0.25
C PRO A 106 2.37 -6.48 -0.93
N THR A 107 2.57 -7.13 -2.08
CA THR A 107 1.56 -8.04 -2.66
C THR A 107 1.35 -9.27 -1.79
N ASP A 108 2.45 -9.78 -1.22
CA ASP A 108 2.50 -10.92 -0.33
C ASP A 108 3.58 -10.69 0.71
N SER A 109 3.26 -11.00 1.97
CA SER A 109 4.11 -10.66 3.12
C SER A 109 5.42 -11.46 3.17
N ASP A 110 5.42 -12.69 2.65
CA ASP A 110 6.61 -13.55 2.63
C ASP A 110 7.43 -13.33 1.35
N ALA A 111 6.76 -13.22 0.19
CA ALA A 111 7.43 -13.14 -1.09
C ALA A 111 8.27 -11.86 -1.28
N ILE A 112 7.93 -10.77 -0.56
CA ILE A 112 8.65 -9.49 -0.67
C ILE A 112 9.99 -9.48 0.09
N VAL A 113 10.21 -10.42 0.99
CA VAL A 113 11.38 -10.42 1.90
C VAL A 113 12.70 -10.36 1.14
N ALA A 114 12.86 -11.16 0.08
CA ALA A 114 14.09 -11.16 -0.71
C ALA A 114 14.40 -9.78 -1.32
N ALA A 115 13.39 -9.08 -1.83
CA ALA A 115 13.59 -7.73 -2.39
C ALA A 115 13.94 -6.70 -1.30
N ILE A 116 13.42 -6.86 -0.08
CA ILE A 116 13.81 -6.02 1.07
C ILE A 116 15.26 -6.28 1.46
N GLU A 117 15.71 -7.54 1.49
CA GLU A 117 17.09 -7.90 1.78
C GLU A 117 18.06 -7.32 0.74
N GLU A 118 17.70 -7.28 -0.55
CA GLU A 118 18.48 -6.60 -1.59
C GLU A 118 18.59 -5.08 -1.35
N CYS A 119 17.51 -4.45 -0.88
CA CYS A 119 17.55 -3.04 -0.49
C CYS A 119 18.50 -2.82 0.70
N ASN A 120 18.45 -3.70 1.70
CA ASN A 120 19.30 -3.63 2.89
C ASN A 120 20.79 -3.80 2.51
N ASP A 121 21.11 -4.74 1.63
CA ASP A 121 22.48 -4.96 1.12
C ASP A 121 23.00 -3.74 0.33
N ALA A 122 22.11 -3.04 -0.36
CA ALA A 122 22.42 -1.79 -1.05
C ALA A 122 22.49 -0.56 -0.11
N GLY A 123 22.15 -0.71 1.17
CA GLY A 123 22.10 0.38 2.15
C GLY A 123 20.93 1.34 1.94
N ILE A 124 19.89 0.93 1.22
CA ILE A 124 18.69 1.72 0.94
C ILE A 124 17.62 1.41 2.00
N PRO A 125 17.17 2.40 2.80
CA PRO A 125 16.15 2.17 3.81
C PRO A 125 14.81 1.83 3.18
N VAL A 126 14.12 0.85 3.80
CA VAL A 126 12.79 0.37 3.40
C VAL A 126 11.77 0.77 4.46
N ILE A 127 10.64 1.29 3.99
CA ILE A 127 9.44 1.50 4.78
C ILE A 127 8.34 0.63 4.19
N THR A 128 7.65 -0.16 5.03
CA THR A 128 6.45 -0.87 4.58
C THR A 128 5.19 -0.10 4.96
N MET A 129 4.18 -0.16 4.09
CA MET A 129 2.94 0.57 4.26
C MET A 129 1.74 -0.36 4.03
N ASP A 130 0.66 -0.19 4.81
CA ASP A 130 -0.52 -1.05 4.83
C ASP A 130 -0.20 -2.50 5.21
N ARG A 131 0.54 -3.21 4.37
CA ARG A 131 0.91 -4.61 4.56
C ARG A 131 2.33 -4.74 5.08
N LYS A 132 2.52 -5.66 6.03
CA LYS A 132 3.84 -5.99 6.60
C LYS A 132 4.56 -7.01 5.74
N ALA A 133 5.90 -6.94 5.76
CA ALA A 133 6.75 -8.06 5.39
C ALA A 133 7.01 -8.95 6.62
N THR A 134 7.26 -10.25 6.41
CA THR A 134 7.59 -11.20 7.48
C THR A 134 9.08 -11.23 7.83
N GLY A 135 9.92 -10.52 7.06
CA GLY A 135 11.36 -10.45 7.26
C GLY A 135 12.01 -9.30 6.49
N GLY A 136 13.34 -9.26 6.50
CA GLY A 136 14.13 -8.13 6.06
C GLY A 136 14.22 -7.03 7.12
N ASP A 137 15.15 -6.08 6.94
CA ASP A 137 15.29 -4.91 7.82
C ASP A 137 14.39 -3.78 7.30
N VAL A 138 13.28 -3.54 8.01
CA VAL A 138 12.30 -2.50 7.71
C VAL A 138 12.45 -1.38 8.72
N ALA A 139 12.84 -0.18 8.27
CA ALA A 139 13.09 0.97 9.14
C ALA A 139 11.82 1.42 9.90
N SER A 140 10.65 1.29 9.30
CA SER A 140 9.35 1.52 9.93
C SER A 140 8.23 0.87 9.12
N HIS A 141 7.24 0.30 9.81
CA HIS A 141 5.97 -0.12 9.22
C HIS A 141 4.87 0.86 9.60
N ILE A 142 4.03 1.26 8.64
CA ILE A 142 2.91 2.16 8.88
C ILE A 142 1.63 1.52 8.35
N GLY A 143 0.64 1.35 9.22
CA GLY A 143 -0.63 0.74 8.81
C GLY A 143 -1.71 0.88 9.87
N TYR A 144 -2.88 0.38 9.56
CA TYR A 144 -3.99 0.28 10.48
C TYR A 144 -3.91 -1.02 11.29
N ASN A 145 -4.62 -1.07 12.42
CA ASN A 145 -4.68 -2.29 13.23
C ASN A 145 -5.72 -3.25 12.63
N ALA A 146 -5.28 -4.17 11.78
CA ALA A 146 -6.16 -5.09 11.07
C ALA A 146 -6.92 -6.06 12.02
N ILE A 147 -6.33 -6.49 13.14
CA ILE A 147 -7.05 -7.26 14.17
C ILE A 147 -8.20 -6.43 14.74
N LYS A 148 -7.92 -5.15 15.07
CA LYS A 148 -8.93 -4.23 15.60
C LYS A 148 -10.07 -4.00 14.61
N SER A 149 -9.78 -3.89 13.30
CA SER A 149 -10.82 -3.77 12.27
C SER A 149 -11.77 -4.96 12.26
N GLY A 150 -11.24 -6.17 12.24
CA GLY A 150 -12.05 -7.39 12.33
C GLY A 150 -12.84 -7.46 13.63
N THR A 151 -12.23 -7.06 14.76
CA THR A 151 -12.89 -7.01 16.07
C THR A 151 -14.04 -6.00 16.09
N ILE A 152 -13.86 -4.82 15.51
CA ILE A 152 -14.93 -3.80 15.42
C ILE A 152 -16.09 -4.34 14.58
N ALA A 153 -15.83 -4.98 13.44
CA ALA A 153 -16.86 -5.60 12.61
C ALA A 153 -17.62 -6.69 13.35
N GLY A 154 -16.91 -7.58 14.05
CA GLY A 154 -17.50 -8.63 14.85
C GLY A 154 -18.38 -8.10 15.97
N ASN A 155 -17.91 -7.11 16.72
CA ASN A 155 -18.68 -6.48 17.80
C ASN A 155 -19.94 -5.80 17.26
N TYR A 156 -19.85 -5.11 16.12
CA TYR A 156 -21.01 -4.50 15.50
C TYR A 156 -22.08 -5.54 15.16
N LEU A 157 -21.71 -6.69 14.59
CA LEU A 157 -22.68 -7.77 14.33
C LEU A 157 -23.28 -8.33 15.63
N ILE A 158 -22.48 -8.53 16.68
CA ILE A 158 -22.96 -9.01 17.97
C ILE A 158 -24.03 -8.05 18.52
N ASP A 159 -23.74 -6.75 18.50
CA ASP A 159 -24.66 -5.72 19.02
C ASP A 159 -25.93 -5.60 18.16
N SER A 160 -25.80 -5.66 16.83
CA SER A 160 -26.93 -5.57 15.90
C SER A 160 -27.90 -6.76 16.03
N PHE A 161 -27.36 -7.93 16.31
CA PHE A 161 -28.16 -9.19 16.36
C PHE A 161 -28.33 -9.80 17.75
N LYS A 162 -28.09 -9.03 18.82
CA LYS A 162 -28.15 -9.53 20.22
C LYS A 162 -29.49 -10.16 20.63
N GLU A 163 -30.60 -9.72 20.04
CA GLU A 163 -31.93 -10.22 20.31
C GLU A 163 -32.34 -11.43 19.43
N ASN A 164 -31.49 -11.78 18.44
CA ASN A 164 -31.77 -12.87 17.52
C ASN A 164 -31.34 -14.21 18.09
N LYS A 165 -32.14 -15.27 17.88
CA LYS A 165 -31.79 -16.61 18.37
C LYS A 165 -30.72 -17.32 17.58
N GLU A 166 -30.65 -17.05 16.28
CA GLU A 166 -29.71 -17.65 15.36
C GLU A 166 -29.46 -16.69 14.18
N VAL A 167 -28.18 -16.42 13.89
CA VAL A 167 -27.71 -15.53 12.84
C VAL A 167 -26.68 -16.25 12.01
N ASN A 168 -26.95 -16.42 10.72
CA ASN A 168 -26.04 -17.06 9.78
C ASN A 168 -25.13 -16.02 9.13
N VAL A 169 -23.84 -16.12 9.42
CA VAL A 169 -22.82 -15.15 9.00
C VAL A 169 -21.94 -15.73 7.91
N VAL A 170 -21.69 -14.93 6.88
CA VAL A 170 -20.74 -15.21 5.81
C VAL A 170 -19.50 -14.33 5.99
N GLU A 171 -18.32 -14.90 5.76
CA GLU A 171 -17.06 -14.17 5.69
C GLU A 171 -16.47 -14.23 4.30
N ILE A 172 -16.20 -13.05 3.68
CA ILE A 172 -15.48 -12.92 2.42
C ILE A 172 -14.08 -12.38 2.72
N GLN A 173 -13.06 -13.25 2.54
CA GLN A 173 -11.67 -12.97 2.91
C GLN A 173 -10.89 -12.31 1.76
N GLY A 174 -9.84 -11.55 2.14
CA GLY A 174 -8.91 -10.93 1.20
C GLY A 174 -7.86 -11.88 0.62
N ILE A 175 -6.67 -11.34 0.30
CA ILE A 175 -5.50 -12.12 -0.14
C ILE A 175 -4.85 -12.72 1.11
N MET A 176 -5.03 -14.02 1.34
CA MET A 176 -4.58 -14.69 2.57
C MET A 176 -3.04 -14.83 2.69
N GLY A 177 -2.27 -14.47 1.67
CA GLY A 177 -0.82 -14.27 1.74
C GLY A 177 -0.39 -12.95 2.42
N THR A 178 -1.34 -12.10 2.81
CA THR A 178 -1.06 -10.81 3.48
C THR A 178 -1.44 -10.86 4.95
N ASN A 179 -0.66 -10.17 5.80
CA ASN A 179 -0.98 -10.04 7.22
C ASN A 179 -2.36 -9.36 7.41
N VAL A 180 -2.71 -8.35 6.61
CA VAL A 180 -3.98 -7.62 6.71
C VAL A 180 -5.17 -8.57 6.57
N ALA A 181 -5.18 -9.45 5.56
CA ALA A 181 -6.28 -10.41 5.37
C ALA A 181 -6.37 -11.41 6.53
N GLN A 182 -5.23 -11.94 6.98
CA GLN A 182 -5.17 -12.90 8.10
C GLN A 182 -5.61 -12.25 9.42
N GLU A 183 -5.12 -11.05 9.71
CA GLU A 183 -5.38 -10.32 10.94
C GLU A 183 -6.84 -9.84 11.01
N ARG A 184 -7.43 -9.29 9.91
CA ARG A 184 -8.85 -8.93 9.83
C ARG A 184 -9.73 -10.16 10.06
N SER A 185 -9.43 -11.27 9.38
CA SER A 185 -10.13 -12.54 9.55
C SER A 185 -10.03 -13.05 10.99
N LYS A 186 -8.84 -13.03 11.60
CA LYS A 186 -8.63 -13.44 12.98
C LYS A 186 -9.44 -12.59 13.95
N GLY A 187 -9.35 -11.26 13.87
CA GLY A 187 -10.07 -10.34 14.75
C GLY A 187 -11.58 -10.55 14.67
N PHE A 188 -12.11 -10.72 13.45
CA PHE A 188 -13.53 -10.99 13.22
C PHE A 188 -13.96 -12.34 13.83
N ASN A 189 -13.27 -13.42 13.50
CA ASN A 189 -13.63 -14.77 13.94
C ASN A 189 -13.49 -14.95 15.45
N ASP A 190 -12.43 -14.45 16.06
CA ASP A 190 -12.24 -14.51 17.51
C ASP A 190 -13.39 -13.77 18.23
N THR A 191 -13.86 -12.66 17.67
CA THR A 191 -14.92 -11.84 18.25
C THR A 191 -16.28 -12.53 18.11
N ILE A 192 -16.69 -12.95 16.91
CA ILE A 192 -18.02 -13.58 16.72
C ILE A 192 -18.12 -14.92 17.45
N ALA A 193 -17.02 -15.63 17.69
CA ALA A 193 -17.01 -16.86 18.47
C ALA A 193 -17.43 -16.67 19.94
N THR A 194 -17.43 -15.44 20.46
CA THR A 194 -17.92 -15.13 21.82
C THR A 194 -19.44 -15.09 21.91
N ALA A 195 -20.15 -14.99 20.79
CA ALA A 195 -21.61 -14.91 20.72
C ALA A 195 -22.19 -16.21 20.18
N SER A 196 -22.89 -16.95 21.03
CA SER A 196 -23.41 -18.30 20.71
C SER A 196 -24.53 -18.31 19.64
N ASN A 197 -25.15 -17.16 19.39
CA ASN A 197 -26.18 -17.00 18.36
C ASN A 197 -25.65 -16.72 16.96
N LEU A 198 -24.39 -16.31 16.82
CA LEU A 198 -23.76 -16.07 15.50
C LEU A 198 -23.09 -17.36 15.01
N LYS A 199 -23.52 -17.84 13.86
CA LYS A 199 -22.98 -19.06 13.24
C LYS A 199 -22.36 -18.71 11.89
N LYS A 200 -21.05 -18.92 11.73
CA LYS A 200 -20.41 -18.79 10.44
C LYS A 200 -20.78 -19.98 9.55
N VAL A 201 -21.55 -19.71 8.47
CA VAL A 201 -22.08 -20.72 7.55
C VAL A 201 -21.23 -20.86 6.28
N ALA A 202 -20.48 -19.82 5.91
CA ALA A 202 -19.55 -19.87 4.79
C ALA A 202 -18.36 -18.94 5.03
N THR A 203 -17.20 -19.35 4.49
CA THR A 203 -15.98 -18.53 4.41
C THR A 203 -15.35 -18.79 3.05
N GLN A 204 -15.06 -17.72 2.28
CA GLN A 204 -14.40 -17.84 1.00
C GLN A 204 -13.53 -16.61 0.69
N ALA A 205 -12.34 -16.83 0.13
CA ALA A 205 -11.46 -15.76 -0.29
C ALA A 205 -11.88 -15.19 -1.66
N ALA A 206 -11.93 -13.86 -1.75
CA ALA A 206 -12.15 -13.13 -3.01
C ALA A 206 -11.00 -12.17 -3.36
N GLY A 207 -9.91 -12.17 -2.55
CA GLY A 207 -8.66 -11.53 -2.91
C GLY A 207 -8.71 -10.00 -3.02
N PHE A 208 -9.56 -9.33 -2.24
CA PHE A 208 -9.80 -7.89 -2.27
C PHE A 208 -10.35 -7.36 -3.61
N ASP A 209 -10.99 -8.21 -4.39
CA ASP A 209 -11.48 -7.93 -5.75
C ASP A 209 -13.02 -7.95 -5.79
N ARG A 210 -13.63 -6.89 -6.34
CA ARG A 210 -15.09 -6.70 -6.39
C ARG A 210 -15.77 -7.78 -7.24
N ALA A 211 -15.25 -8.04 -8.44
CA ALA A 211 -15.89 -8.99 -9.36
C ALA A 211 -15.80 -10.43 -8.85
N LYS A 212 -14.66 -10.78 -8.22
CA LYS A 212 -14.54 -12.10 -7.55
C LYS A 212 -15.47 -12.20 -6.37
N ALA A 213 -15.61 -11.15 -5.54
CA ALA A 213 -16.52 -11.15 -4.40
C ALA A 213 -17.98 -11.28 -4.84
N MET A 214 -18.39 -10.63 -5.93
CA MET A 214 -19.70 -10.81 -6.52
C MET A 214 -19.93 -12.28 -6.88
N SER A 215 -19.03 -12.90 -7.66
CA SER A 215 -19.14 -14.30 -8.06
C SER A 215 -19.12 -15.28 -6.88
N VAL A 216 -18.28 -14.99 -5.87
CA VAL A 216 -18.22 -15.75 -4.61
C VAL A 216 -19.57 -15.67 -3.87
N MET A 217 -20.12 -14.46 -3.74
CA MET A 217 -21.39 -14.25 -3.05
C MET A 217 -22.56 -14.89 -3.78
N GLU A 218 -22.63 -14.85 -5.11
CA GLU A 218 -23.61 -15.57 -5.92
C GLU A 218 -23.62 -17.08 -5.60
N ASN A 219 -22.45 -17.70 -5.55
CA ASN A 219 -22.32 -19.12 -5.20
C ASN A 219 -22.75 -19.39 -3.74
N ILE A 220 -22.39 -18.51 -2.81
CA ILE A 220 -22.77 -18.65 -1.40
C ILE A 220 -24.28 -18.53 -1.23
N LEU A 221 -24.93 -17.59 -1.93
CA LEU A 221 -26.39 -17.40 -1.91
C LEU A 221 -27.14 -18.65 -2.41
N GLN A 222 -26.61 -19.31 -3.46
CA GLN A 222 -27.19 -20.55 -3.98
C GLN A 222 -27.05 -21.73 -3.01
N ALA A 223 -25.91 -21.81 -2.29
CA ALA A 223 -25.64 -22.90 -1.37
C ALA A 223 -26.28 -22.73 0.01
N ASN A 224 -26.60 -21.50 0.42
CA ASN A 224 -27.08 -21.15 1.74
C ASN A 224 -28.40 -20.37 1.64
N PRO A 225 -29.54 -21.04 1.81
CA PRO A 225 -30.86 -20.38 1.70
C PRO A 225 -31.09 -19.29 2.74
N LYS A 226 -30.43 -19.41 3.90
CA LYS A 226 -30.54 -18.44 5.00
C LYS A 226 -29.17 -17.83 5.29
N ILE A 227 -29.05 -16.54 5.03
CA ILE A 227 -27.90 -15.70 5.38
C ILE A 227 -28.48 -14.44 6.00
N ASP A 228 -27.99 -14.04 7.16
CA ASP A 228 -28.46 -12.86 7.89
C ASP A 228 -27.40 -11.72 7.81
N ALA A 229 -26.11 -12.06 7.74
CA ALA A 229 -25.06 -11.08 7.67
C ALA A 229 -23.85 -11.53 6.82
N VAL A 230 -23.16 -10.57 6.22
CA VAL A 230 -21.91 -10.74 5.48
C VAL A 230 -20.88 -9.78 6.03
N TYR A 231 -19.72 -10.31 6.41
CA TYR A 231 -18.51 -9.54 6.62
C TYR A 231 -17.58 -9.71 5.42
N ALA A 232 -17.28 -8.63 4.74
CA ALA A 232 -16.28 -8.57 3.67
C ALA A 232 -15.03 -7.86 4.20
N ALA A 233 -13.87 -8.49 4.03
CA ALA A 233 -12.62 -7.98 4.61
C ALA A 233 -12.15 -6.65 3.99
N ASN A 234 -12.80 -6.15 2.92
CA ASN A 234 -12.64 -4.78 2.43
C ASN A 234 -13.89 -4.29 1.67
N ASP A 235 -13.93 -2.99 1.37
CA ASP A 235 -15.07 -2.34 0.72
C ASP A 235 -15.33 -2.80 -0.71
N GLU A 236 -14.27 -3.03 -1.51
CA GLU A 236 -14.44 -3.55 -2.86
C GLU A 236 -15.17 -4.91 -2.85
N MET A 237 -14.83 -5.79 -1.92
CA MET A 237 -15.54 -7.05 -1.77
C MET A 237 -16.94 -6.86 -1.17
N GLY A 238 -17.11 -5.91 -0.26
CA GLY A 238 -18.42 -5.53 0.28
C GLY A 238 -19.36 -5.06 -0.82
N LEU A 239 -18.89 -4.18 -1.72
CA LEU A 239 -19.64 -3.71 -2.87
C LEU A 239 -20.00 -4.84 -3.84
N GLY A 240 -19.06 -5.75 -4.13
CA GLY A 240 -19.35 -6.93 -4.95
C GLY A 240 -20.39 -7.87 -4.31
N ALA A 241 -20.32 -8.06 -3.00
CA ALA A 241 -21.33 -8.83 -2.28
C ALA A 241 -22.73 -8.18 -2.35
N ILE A 242 -22.81 -6.85 -2.18
CA ILE A 242 -24.06 -6.08 -2.32
C ILE A 242 -24.65 -6.25 -3.71
N GLU A 243 -23.84 -6.19 -4.77
CA GLU A 243 -24.30 -6.39 -6.14
C GLU A 243 -24.97 -7.79 -6.32
N ALA A 244 -24.35 -8.85 -5.81
CA ALA A 244 -24.90 -10.22 -5.85
C ALA A 244 -26.17 -10.35 -5.02
N ILE A 245 -26.20 -9.80 -3.81
CA ILE A 245 -27.35 -9.84 -2.89
C ILE A 245 -28.53 -9.05 -3.48
N SER A 246 -28.28 -7.89 -4.07
CA SER A 246 -29.27 -7.08 -4.75
C SER A 246 -29.87 -7.80 -5.97
N ALA A 247 -29.02 -8.42 -6.80
CA ALA A 247 -29.45 -9.20 -7.96
C ALA A 247 -30.33 -10.42 -7.55
N ALA A 248 -30.10 -10.97 -6.36
CA ALA A 248 -30.92 -12.02 -5.77
C ALA A 248 -32.22 -11.52 -5.10
N GLY A 249 -32.45 -10.18 -5.06
CA GLY A 249 -33.61 -9.55 -4.41
C GLY A 249 -33.61 -9.67 -2.88
N ARG A 250 -32.42 -9.81 -2.24
CA ARG A 250 -32.31 -10.10 -0.80
C ARG A 250 -31.63 -8.96 0.00
N LEU A 251 -31.54 -7.77 -0.56
CA LEU A 251 -30.81 -6.66 0.07
C LEU A 251 -31.43 -6.24 1.43
N GLU A 252 -32.75 -6.31 1.56
CA GLU A 252 -33.45 -6.01 2.81
C GLU A 252 -33.30 -7.10 3.90
N GLU A 253 -32.78 -8.28 3.52
CA GLU A 253 -32.66 -9.43 4.41
C GLU A 253 -31.26 -9.61 4.99
N ILE A 254 -30.23 -9.09 4.29
CA ILE A 254 -28.82 -9.41 4.56
C ILE A 254 -28.04 -8.14 4.88
N THR A 255 -27.57 -8.06 6.10
CA THR A 255 -26.68 -6.98 6.57
C THR A 255 -25.27 -7.17 6.03
N VAL A 256 -24.70 -6.16 5.37
CA VAL A 256 -23.30 -6.20 4.87
C VAL A 256 -22.43 -5.20 5.62
N ILE A 257 -21.27 -5.66 6.07
CA ILE A 257 -20.22 -4.83 6.72
C ILE A 257 -18.90 -5.06 6.01
N SER A 258 -18.10 -3.99 5.88
CA SER A 258 -16.80 -4.02 5.22
C SER A 258 -15.73 -3.20 5.95
N CYS A 259 -14.58 -3.00 5.32
CA CYS A 259 -13.47 -2.17 5.81
C CYS A 259 -12.94 -1.30 4.68
N ASP A 260 -12.36 -0.15 4.97
CA ASP A 260 -11.55 0.83 4.25
C ASP A 260 -12.15 2.24 4.29
N ALA A 261 -13.47 2.39 4.15
CA ALA A 261 -14.20 3.65 3.95
C ALA A 261 -13.80 4.39 2.66
N ILE A 262 -13.75 3.66 1.53
CA ILE A 262 -13.62 4.29 0.21
C ILE A 262 -14.92 5.02 -0.18
N ASP A 263 -14.81 6.06 -1.00
CA ASP A 263 -15.96 6.91 -1.37
C ASP A 263 -17.19 6.13 -1.88
N PRO A 264 -17.06 5.08 -2.74
CA PRO A 264 -18.21 4.28 -3.16
C PRO A 264 -18.92 3.55 -2.01
N ALA A 265 -18.16 3.04 -1.03
CA ALA A 265 -18.73 2.36 0.14
C ALA A 265 -19.43 3.36 1.08
N MET A 266 -18.82 4.54 1.29
CA MET A 266 -19.42 5.64 2.05
C MET A 266 -20.76 6.08 1.42
N GLN A 267 -20.86 6.10 0.08
CA GLN A 267 -22.12 6.38 -0.60
C GLN A 267 -23.15 5.27 -0.35
N LYS A 268 -22.74 3.99 -0.39
CA LYS A 268 -23.64 2.86 -0.09
C LYS A 268 -24.17 2.86 1.35
N ILE A 269 -23.39 3.37 2.31
CA ILE A 269 -23.87 3.59 3.68
C ILE A 269 -24.99 4.65 3.71
N LYS A 270 -24.79 5.77 3.00
CA LYS A 270 -25.82 6.84 2.90
C LYS A 270 -27.12 6.34 2.26
N ASP A 271 -26.97 5.50 1.24
CA ASP A 271 -28.09 4.89 0.50
C ASP A 271 -28.78 3.79 1.33
N GLY A 272 -28.14 3.28 2.39
CA GLY A 272 -28.66 2.22 3.25
C GLY A 272 -28.48 0.81 2.68
N GLU A 273 -27.58 0.63 1.72
CA GLU A 273 -27.27 -0.68 1.11
C GLU A 273 -26.05 -1.36 1.78
N LEU A 274 -25.14 -0.59 2.36
CA LEU A 274 -24.05 -1.03 3.23
C LEU A 274 -24.34 -0.57 4.64
N GLU A 275 -24.33 -1.47 5.60
CA GLU A 275 -24.67 -1.14 6.99
C GLU A 275 -23.55 -0.36 7.68
N ALA A 276 -22.31 -0.81 7.52
CA ALA A 276 -21.14 -0.17 8.12
C ALA A 276 -19.86 -0.50 7.36
N THR A 277 -18.87 0.35 7.52
CA THR A 277 -17.46 0.07 7.17
C THR A 277 -16.54 0.50 8.31
N ILE A 278 -15.36 -0.08 8.39
CA ILE A 278 -14.32 0.35 9.32
C ILE A 278 -13.36 1.28 8.57
N ALA A 279 -13.34 2.56 8.91
CA ALA A 279 -12.52 3.55 8.25
C ALA A 279 -11.03 3.32 8.51
N GLU A 280 -10.30 3.24 7.42
CA GLU A 280 -8.85 3.20 7.30
C GLU A 280 -8.41 4.18 6.19
N PRO A 281 -8.55 5.51 6.38
CA PRO A 281 -8.42 6.50 5.31
C PRO A 281 -7.08 6.41 4.56
N PRO A 282 -7.06 5.95 3.29
CA PRO A 282 -5.83 5.60 2.57
C PRO A 282 -4.95 6.81 2.23
N PHE A 283 -5.55 7.96 1.95
CA PHE A 283 -4.82 9.17 1.63
C PHE A 283 -3.90 9.62 2.79
N PHE A 284 -4.39 9.56 4.03
CA PHE A 284 -3.59 9.91 5.21
C PHE A 284 -2.49 8.88 5.49
N LEU A 285 -2.75 7.61 5.22
CA LEU A 285 -1.74 6.55 5.27
C LEU A 285 -0.58 6.88 4.32
N GLY A 286 -0.86 7.21 3.07
CA GLY A 286 0.13 7.59 2.08
C GLY A 286 0.95 8.82 2.49
N LYS A 287 0.27 9.90 2.92
CA LYS A 287 0.97 11.10 3.44
C LYS A 287 1.90 10.77 4.60
N LYS A 288 1.44 9.96 5.56
CA LYS A 288 2.23 9.56 6.71
C LYS A 288 3.44 8.73 6.29
N GLY A 289 3.27 7.80 5.35
CA GLY A 289 4.34 6.95 4.81
C GLY A 289 5.50 7.77 4.26
N LEU A 290 5.24 8.74 3.39
CA LEU A 290 6.30 9.60 2.85
C LEU A 290 6.97 10.44 3.95
N ASN A 291 6.20 11.03 4.87
CA ASN A 291 6.77 11.86 5.93
C ASN A 291 7.71 11.06 6.85
N ILE A 292 7.35 9.82 7.20
CA ILE A 292 8.23 8.92 7.97
C ILE A 292 9.47 8.54 7.15
N THR A 293 9.34 8.31 5.85
CA THR A 293 10.49 8.05 4.97
C THR A 293 11.48 9.22 5.01
N LEU A 294 10.99 10.45 4.97
CA LEU A 294 11.83 11.64 5.10
C LEU A 294 12.48 11.75 6.50
N ASP A 295 11.76 11.38 7.55
CA ASP A 295 12.33 11.36 8.91
C ASP A 295 13.47 10.34 9.01
N VAL A 296 13.33 9.15 8.41
CA VAL A 296 14.39 8.13 8.31
C VAL A 296 15.61 8.66 7.56
N LEU A 297 15.41 9.26 6.37
CA LEU A 297 16.49 9.85 5.57
C LEU A 297 17.22 10.98 6.31
N ASN A 298 16.49 11.74 7.13
CA ASN A 298 17.04 12.78 8.00
C ASN A 298 17.64 12.23 9.30
N LYS A 299 17.77 10.90 9.46
CA LYS A 299 18.33 10.20 10.62
C LYS A 299 17.60 10.53 11.94
N LYS A 300 16.32 10.85 11.89
CA LYS A 300 15.48 10.98 13.07
C LYS A 300 15.09 9.60 13.59
N THR A 301 14.88 9.52 14.91
CA THR A 301 14.31 8.32 15.52
C THR A 301 12.85 8.19 15.09
N VAL A 302 12.48 7.03 14.54
CA VAL A 302 11.10 6.66 14.18
C VAL A 302 10.69 5.42 14.96
N GLU A 303 9.40 5.23 15.16
CA GLU A 303 8.86 4.00 15.73
C GLU A 303 8.97 2.86 14.70
N GLU A 304 9.29 1.65 15.16
CA GLU A 304 9.35 0.46 14.32
C GLU A 304 7.99 0.15 13.68
N VAL A 305 6.90 0.34 14.45
CA VAL A 305 5.52 0.14 13.97
C VAL A 305 4.67 1.35 14.37
N ILE A 306 4.14 2.05 13.37
CA ILE A 306 3.21 3.16 13.54
C ILE A 306 1.82 2.67 13.19
N GLN A 307 0.98 2.53 14.20
CA GLN A 307 -0.42 2.17 14.02
C GLN A 307 -1.30 3.40 13.93
N LEU A 308 -2.12 3.47 12.88
CA LEU A 308 -3.17 4.46 12.70
C LEU A 308 -4.49 3.96 13.32
N ASP A 309 -5.36 4.90 13.69
CA ASP A 309 -6.62 4.58 14.35
C ASP A 309 -7.71 4.13 13.37
N ASN A 310 -8.39 3.05 13.74
CA ASN A 310 -9.56 2.53 13.05
C ASN A 310 -10.84 3.13 13.65
N GLN A 311 -11.81 3.48 12.80
CA GLN A 311 -13.08 4.04 13.23
C GLN A 311 -14.26 3.33 12.56
N LEU A 312 -15.26 2.93 13.33
CA LEU A 312 -16.51 2.44 12.78
C LEU A 312 -17.28 3.58 12.10
N VAL A 313 -17.74 3.32 10.90
CA VAL A 313 -18.56 4.24 10.10
C VAL A 313 -19.92 3.60 9.85
N THR A 314 -20.95 4.31 10.23
CA THR A 314 -22.36 3.95 10.02
C THR A 314 -23.10 5.15 9.44
N LYS A 315 -24.38 5.00 9.19
CA LYS A 315 -25.22 6.08 8.66
C LYS A 315 -25.24 7.33 9.56
N GLU A 316 -25.05 7.14 10.88
CA GLU A 316 -25.09 8.23 11.85
C GLU A 316 -23.88 9.16 11.76
N ASN A 317 -22.71 8.66 11.30
CA ASN A 317 -21.47 9.43 11.31
C ASN A 317 -20.76 9.55 9.97
N VAL A 318 -21.26 8.91 8.91
CA VAL A 318 -20.64 8.87 7.57
C VAL A 318 -20.29 10.24 7.01
N ASP A 319 -21.10 11.28 7.27
CA ASP A 319 -20.85 12.65 6.80
C ASP A 319 -19.74 13.38 7.57
N SER A 320 -19.32 12.86 8.73
CA SER A 320 -18.26 13.44 9.56
C SER A 320 -16.88 12.85 9.30
N ILE A 321 -16.81 11.75 8.56
CA ILE A 321 -15.56 11.04 8.27
C ILE A 321 -14.77 11.78 7.19
N LYS A 322 -13.52 12.11 7.51
CA LYS A 322 -12.59 12.69 6.53
C LYS A 322 -11.75 11.58 5.91
N THR A 323 -11.85 11.45 4.60
CA THR A 323 -11.05 10.51 3.81
C THR A 323 -9.87 11.21 3.11
N ARG A 324 -9.96 12.53 2.90
CA ARG A 324 -8.92 13.40 2.34
C ARG A 324 -8.89 14.76 3.07
N ASP A 325 -7.85 15.58 2.82
CA ASP A 325 -7.67 16.96 3.35
C ASP A 325 -8.72 17.93 2.79
#